data_1adbbf5f81d5726ceb12f910c625c9c1
#
_entry.id   1adbbf5f81d5726ceb12f910c625c9c1
#
_cell.length_a   1.000
_cell.length_b   1.000
_cell.length_c   1.000
_cell.angle_alpha   90.00
_cell.angle_beta   90.00
_cell.angle_gamma   90.00
#
_symmetry.space_group_name_H-M   'P 1'
#
loop_
_entity.id
_entity.type
_entity.pdbx_description
1 polymer ?
#
loop_
_entity_poly.entity_id
_entity_poly.type
_entity_poly.pdbx_seq_one_letter_code
_entity_poly.pdbx_strand_id
1 'polypeptide(L)'
;MVSQIRRPDDTVPLVGSVALNYNCGGVDDHGVRAGLSGWKRDVTAADVDRDRFVVWMPTMCCEAHLRCYNRRDISTAWGVKAEYTRFYAEGTGYQLDRADAAKVAALDRALDLIHQYDLILATGHLDRNETLLVVERAYAKGIRRIILTHPLFQSTELTPETMHRMWTQYGAYSELCFSNLAMDHLTYDQYMAVIEAVGAPGVLLSSDVGQIFSPTVGDSLREFFGEFQKRGIKEDDIVQMSVLNPNRLLFEAMS
;
A
#
# COMPACT_ATOMS: atom_id res chain seq x y z
N MET A 1 -4.14 -16.73 9.81
CA MET A 1 -5.40 -15.95 9.96
C MET A 1 -6.20 -15.94 8.66
N VAL A 2 -5.68 -15.46 7.52
CA VAL A 2 -6.42 -15.45 6.23
C VAL A 2 -6.93 -16.86 5.86
N SER A 3 -6.10 -17.89 5.98
CA SER A 3 -6.50 -19.28 5.72
C SER A 3 -7.58 -19.83 6.67
N GLN A 4 -7.81 -19.17 7.81
CA GLN A 4 -8.82 -19.59 8.80
C GLN A 4 -10.19 -18.94 8.56
N ILE A 5 -10.23 -17.84 7.80
CA ILE A 5 -11.48 -17.14 7.49
C ILE A 5 -11.96 -17.35 6.04
N ARG A 6 -11.10 -17.92 5.19
CA ARG A 6 -11.48 -18.34 3.83
C ARG A 6 -12.51 -19.47 3.89
N ARG A 7 -13.59 -19.34 3.13
CA ARG A 7 -14.57 -20.39 2.88
C ARG A 7 -14.37 -20.96 1.50
N PRO A 8 -14.72 -22.23 1.27
CA PRO A 8 -14.58 -22.87 -0.06
C PRO A 8 -15.34 -22.18 -1.19
N ASP A 9 -16.40 -21.44 -0.85
CA ASP A 9 -17.29 -20.71 -1.76
C ASP A 9 -16.98 -19.21 -1.87
N ASP A 10 -15.90 -18.74 -1.22
CA ASP A 10 -15.48 -17.34 -1.35
C ASP A 10 -15.03 -17.04 -2.79
N THR A 11 -15.69 -16.07 -3.39
CA THR A 11 -15.37 -15.58 -4.75
C THR A 11 -14.32 -14.48 -4.76
N VAL A 12 -14.05 -13.87 -3.59
CA VAL A 12 -13.06 -12.81 -3.42
C VAL A 12 -11.81 -13.38 -2.75
N PRO A 13 -10.64 -13.32 -3.40
CA PRO A 13 -9.40 -13.77 -2.78
C PRO A 13 -9.00 -12.86 -1.63
N LEU A 14 -8.70 -13.45 -0.48
CA LEU A 14 -8.15 -12.75 0.68
C LEU A 14 -6.63 -12.83 0.66
N VAL A 15 -5.98 -11.67 0.73
CA VAL A 15 -4.52 -11.54 0.74
C VAL A 15 -4.04 -11.15 2.13
N GLY A 16 -3.04 -11.86 2.65
CA GLY A 16 -2.41 -11.53 3.92
C GLY A 16 -1.54 -10.29 3.80
N SER A 17 -1.38 -9.54 4.89
CA SER A 17 -0.50 -8.37 4.90
C SER A 17 0.11 -8.09 6.27
N VAL A 18 1.19 -7.33 6.27
CA VAL A 18 1.78 -6.71 7.47
C VAL A 18 2.19 -5.28 7.15
N ALA A 19 1.90 -4.34 8.05
CA ALA A 19 2.49 -3.01 8.01
C ALA A 19 3.68 -2.97 8.96
N LEU A 20 4.84 -2.53 8.47
CA LEU A 20 6.10 -2.51 9.23
C LEU A 20 6.14 -1.33 10.23
N ASN A 21 5.05 -1.14 10.95
CA ASN A 21 5.01 -0.24 12.08
C ASN A 21 5.84 -0.79 13.24
N TYR A 22 6.28 0.06 14.16
CA TYR A 22 7.08 -0.35 15.31
C TYR A 22 6.43 -1.46 16.15
N ASN A 23 5.12 -1.47 16.24
CA ASN A 23 4.37 -2.50 16.95
C ASN A 23 4.43 -3.90 16.28
N CYS A 24 4.78 -3.93 15.00
CA CYS A 24 4.90 -5.15 14.19
C CYS A 24 6.36 -5.53 13.92
N GLY A 25 7.31 -4.96 14.67
CA GLY A 25 8.74 -5.23 14.51
C GLY A 25 9.52 -4.17 13.75
N GLY A 26 8.85 -3.16 13.17
CA GLY A 26 9.49 -2.08 12.41
C GLY A 26 10.01 -2.52 11.04
N VAL A 27 10.76 -1.63 10.40
CA VAL A 27 11.36 -1.89 9.08
C VAL A 27 12.66 -2.69 9.27
N ASP A 28 12.52 -3.99 9.28
CA ASP A 28 13.62 -4.95 9.31
C ASP A 28 13.08 -6.32 8.84
N ASP A 29 13.96 -7.31 8.66
CA ASP A 29 13.57 -8.70 8.35
C ASP A 29 12.65 -9.29 9.43
N HIS A 30 12.81 -8.91 10.69
CA HIS A 30 11.99 -9.37 11.81
C HIS A 30 10.51 -8.99 11.64
N GLY A 31 10.22 -7.77 11.18
CA GLY A 31 8.84 -7.33 10.90
C GLY A 31 8.20 -8.14 9.77
N VAL A 32 8.94 -8.40 8.70
CA VAL A 32 8.48 -9.24 7.59
C VAL A 32 8.26 -10.68 8.05
N ARG A 33 9.20 -11.29 8.80
CA ARG A 33 9.05 -12.64 9.34
C ARG A 33 7.87 -12.77 10.29
N ALA A 34 7.63 -11.77 11.14
CA ALA A 34 6.49 -11.75 12.03
C ALA A 34 5.16 -11.79 11.24
N GLY A 35 5.06 -11.00 10.17
CA GLY A 35 3.91 -11.04 9.25
C GLY A 35 3.75 -12.42 8.60
N LEU A 36 4.82 -12.99 8.09
CA LEU A 36 4.82 -14.27 7.41
C LEU A 36 4.60 -15.47 8.35
N SER A 37 4.81 -15.32 9.66
CA SER A 37 4.66 -16.44 10.63
C SER A 37 3.24 -17.02 10.66
N GLY A 38 2.23 -16.23 10.31
CA GLY A 38 0.85 -16.69 10.16
C GLY A 38 0.47 -17.09 8.73
N TRP A 39 1.40 -17.02 7.79
CA TRP A 39 1.18 -17.35 6.39
C TRP A 39 1.50 -18.85 6.19
N LYS A 40 0.45 -19.65 6.08
CA LYS A 40 0.62 -21.10 5.89
C LYS A 40 1.09 -21.41 4.48
N ARG A 41 2.21 -22.08 4.40
CA ARG A 41 2.76 -22.72 3.20
C ARG A 41 2.38 -24.20 3.05
N ASP A 42 1.44 -24.70 3.82
CA ASP A 42 0.94 -26.09 3.68
C ASP A 42 -0.02 -26.24 2.47
N VAL A 43 0.32 -25.57 1.39
CA VAL A 43 -0.41 -25.57 0.14
C VAL A 43 0.47 -26.25 -0.90
N THR A 44 -0.15 -27.01 -1.77
CA THR A 44 0.54 -27.68 -2.87
C THR A 44 1.23 -26.64 -3.76
N ALA A 45 2.25 -27.05 -4.53
CA ALA A 45 2.97 -26.13 -5.42
C ALA A 45 2.04 -25.33 -6.36
N ALA A 46 0.85 -25.87 -6.68
CA ALA A 46 -0.18 -25.18 -7.48
C ALA A 46 -0.87 -24.02 -6.73
N ASP A 47 -0.84 -24.04 -5.41
CA ASP A 47 -1.48 -22.99 -4.59
C ASP A 47 -0.47 -21.88 -4.20
N VAL A 48 0.85 -22.13 -4.33
CA VAL A 48 1.91 -21.16 -3.98
C VAL A 48 1.82 -19.91 -4.86
N ASP A 49 1.40 -20.04 -6.11
CA ASP A 49 1.23 -18.92 -7.05
C ASP A 49 0.00 -18.04 -6.75
N ARG A 50 -0.86 -18.44 -5.81
CA ARG A 50 -2.11 -17.72 -5.49
C ARG A 50 -2.08 -16.97 -4.17
N ASP A 51 -1.16 -17.30 -3.26
CA ASP A 51 -1.13 -16.71 -1.92
C ASP A 51 -0.02 -15.67 -1.77
N ARG A 52 -0.13 -14.56 -2.52
CA ARG A 52 0.76 -13.41 -2.33
C ARG A 52 0.47 -12.74 -0.98
N PHE A 53 1.50 -12.06 -0.47
CA PHE A 53 1.43 -11.35 0.79
C PHE A 53 1.91 -9.91 0.58
N VAL A 54 1.23 -8.93 1.18
CA VAL A 54 1.60 -7.52 1.05
C VAL A 54 2.40 -7.07 2.27
N VAL A 55 3.56 -6.50 2.02
CA VAL A 55 4.38 -5.85 3.05
C VAL A 55 4.28 -4.34 2.84
N TRP A 56 3.61 -3.68 3.76
CA TRP A 56 3.49 -2.24 3.79
C TRP A 56 4.67 -1.62 4.54
N MET A 57 5.31 -0.62 3.98
CA MET A 57 6.18 0.25 4.76
C MET A 57 5.39 0.90 5.90
N PRO A 58 6.05 1.56 6.87
CA PRO A 58 5.35 2.18 7.99
C PRO A 58 4.19 3.07 7.56
N THR A 59 3.10 2.97 8.31
CA THR A 59 1.90 3.79 8.13
C THR A 59 1.73 4.73 9.32
N MET A 60 1.03 4.32 10.37
CA MET A 60 0.65 5.14 11.51
C MET A 60 1.84 5.63 12.35
N CYS A 61 2.98 4.93 12.34
CA CYS A 61 4.18 5.35 13.06
C CYS A 61 5.16 6.17 12.20
N CYS A 62 4.82 6.46 10.94
CA CYS A 62 5.67 7.28 10.08
C CYS A 62 5.67 8.73 10.54
N GLU A 63 6.83 9.35 10.68
CA GLU A 63 6.94 10.73 11.14
C GLU A 63 6.27 11.72 10.19
N ALA A 64 6.32 11.46 8.88
CA ALA A 64 5.61 12.26 7.88
C ALA A 64 4.10 12.26 8.12
N HIS A 65 3.52 11.09 8.41
CA HIS A 65 2.10 10.95 8.76
C HIS A 65 1.76 11.68 10.06
N LEU A 66 2.55 11.48 11.12
CA LEU A 66 2.33 12.09 12.43
C LEU A 66 2.36 13.62 12.37
N ARG A 67 3.24 14.19 11.55
CA ARG A 67 3.34 15.65 11.33
C ARG A 67 2.14 16.18 10.54
N CYS A 68 1.78 15.48 9.47
CA CYS A 68 0.72 15.90 8.56
C CYS A 68 -0.62 16.09 9.28
N TYR A 69 -0.98 15.15 10.14
CA TYR A 69 -2.21 15.22 10.90
C TYR A 69 -2.10 15.99 12.22
N ASN A 70 -0.91 16.52 12.55
CA ASN A 70 -0.62 17.10 13.85
C ASN A 70 -1.09 16.19 15.01
N ARG A 71 -0.94 14.88 14.80
CA ARG A 71 -1.45 13.84 15.68
C ARG A 71 -0.40 12.79 15.93
N ARG A 72 -0.05 12.64 17.21
CA ARG A 72 1.06 11.80 17.64
C ARG A 72 0.61 10.55 18.40
N ASP A 73 -0.66 10.26 18.35
CA ASP A 73 -1.26 9.06 18.93
C ASP A 73 -2.07 8.27 17.89
N ILE A 74 -2.24 6.99 18.13
CA ILE A 74 -3.19 6.19 17.34
C ILE A 74 -4.59 6.62 17.74
N SER A 75 -5.38 7.07 16.78
CA SER A 75 -6.70 7.61 17.02
C SER A 75 -7.64 6.65 17.72
N THR A 76 -8.30 7.10 18.77
CA THR A 76 -9.44 6.39 19.38
C THR A 76 -10.60 6.19 18.41
N ALA A 77 -10.69 7.00 17.33
CA ALA A 77 -11.65 6.80 16.24
C ALA A 77 -11.46 5.45 15.50
N TRP A 78 -10.32 4.79 15.67
CA TRP A 78 -10.03 3.46 15.13
C TRP A 78 -10.44 2.34 16.08
N GLY A 79 -11.21 2.65 17.11
CA GLY A 79 -11.70 1.68 18.08
C GLY A 79 -10.67 1.22 19.12
N VAL A 80 -9.50 1.84 19.17
CA VAL A 80 -8.47 1.55 20.17
C VAL A 80 -8.79 2.32 21.45
N LYS A 81 -8.83 1.63 22.61
CA LYS A 81 -8.97 2.32 23.88
C LYS A 81 -7.78 3.25 24.13
N ALA A 82 -8.02 4.43 24.70
CA ALA A 82 -7.00 5.44 24.94
C ALA A 82 -5.78 4.92 25.72
N GLU A 83 -6.00 3.98 26.65
CA GLU A 83 -4.95 3.34 27.45
C GLU A 83 -3.96 2.47 26.65
N TYR A 84 -4.32 2.07 25.42
CA TYR A 84 -3.47 1.28 24.52
C TYR A 84 -2.89 2.11 23.39
N THR A 85 -3.18 3.42 23.33
CA THR A 85 -2.60 4.29 22.33
C THR A 85 -1.15 4.59 22.68
N ARG A 86 -0.27 4.43 21.70
CA ARG A 86 1.11 4.87 21.84
C ARG A 86 1.22 6.32 21.40
N PHE A 87 1.72 7.17 22.29
CA PHE A 87 2.10 8.53 21.93
C PHE A 87 3.52 8.54 21.37
N TYR A 88 3.70 9.19 20.24
CA TYR A 88 5.01 9.39 19.61
C TYR A 88 5.48 10.83 19.88
N ALA A 89 6.56 11.01 20.61
CA ALA A 89 7.17 12.32 20.75
C ALA A 89 7.64 12.83 19.37
N GLU A 90 7.81 14.14 19.23
CA GLU A 90 8.27 14.73 17.97
C GLU A 90 9.62 14.14 17.54
N GLY A 91 9.72 13.79 16.26
CA GLY A 91 10.91 13.19 15.67
C GLY A 91 11.16 11.71 16.05
N THR A 92 10.26 11.07 16.83
CA THR A 92 10.42 9.64 17.19
C THR A 92 9.65 8.71 16.29
N GLY A 93 8.85 9.23 15.35
CA GLY A 93 8.24 8.44 14.29
C GLY A 93 9.30 7.84 13.36
N TYR A 94 8.87 6.86 12.56
CA TYR A 94 9.77 6.29 11.57
C TYR A 94 10.13 7.33 10.50
N GLN A 95 11.41 7.47 10.26
CA GLN A 95 11.99 8.30 9.19
C GLN A 95 13.13 7.52 8.56
N LEU A 96 13.23 7.63 7.24
CA LEU A 96 14.28 6.98 6.46
C LEU A 96 15.11 8.04 5.74
N ASP A 97 16.38 8.16 6.11
CA ASP A 97 17.36 9.00 5.42
C ASP A 97 18.40 8.09 4.73
N ARG A 98 18.75 8.43 3.51
CA ARG A 98 19.83 7.78 2.75
C ARG A 98 21.17 7.78 3.49
N ALA A 99 21.41 8.79 4.31
CA ALA A 99 22.61 8.92 5.14
C ALA A 99 22.58 8.04 6.41
N ASP A 100 21.40 7.56 6.83
CA ASP A 100 21.28 6.65 7.99
C ASP A 100 21.60 5.21 7.56
N ALA A 101 22.87 4.86 7.59
CA ALA A 101 23.35 3.54 7.16
C ALA A 101 22.68 2.39 7.92
N ALA A 102 22.32 2.58 9.19
CA ALA A 102 21.70 1.53 10.00
C ALA A 102 20.25 1.26 9.53
N LYS A 103 19.47 2.32 9.30
CA LYS A 103 18.10 2.18 8.78
C LYS A 103 18.09 1.68 7.34
N VAL A 104 19.02 2.14 6.51
CA VAL A 104 19.18 1.64 5.14
C VAL A 104 19.52 0.14 5.14
N ALA A 105 20.40 -0.32 6.00
CA ALA A 105 20.72 -1.74 6.13
C ALA A 105 19.52 -2.56 6.65
N ALA A 106 18.73 -2.01 7.57
CA ALA A 106 17.50 -2.64 8.06
C ALA A 106 16.45 -2.75 6.93
N LEU A 107 16.25 -1.68 6.17
CA LEU A 107 15.42 -1.71 4.97
C LEU A 107 15.88 -2.80 3.99
N ASP A 108 17.18 -2.87 3.73
CA ASP A 108 17.72 -3.87 2.80
C ASP A 108 17.44 -5.30 3.23
N ARG A 109 17.52 -5.62 4.54
CA ARG A 109 17.16 -6.94 5.05
C ARG A 109 15.67 -7.24 4.86
N ALA A 110 14.80 -6.25 5.06
CA ALA A 110 13.38 -6.39 4.77
C ALA A 110 13.13 -6.63 3.28
N LEU A 111 13.76 -5.84 2.40
CA LEU A 111 13.64 -5.99 0.95
C LEU A 111 14.18 -7.33 0.43
N ASP A 112 15.25 -7.86 1.04
CA ASP A 112 15.79 -9.18 0.68
C ASP A 112 14.74 -10.29 0.90
N LEU A 113 13.97 -10.24 2.00
CA LEU A 113 12.88 -11.18 2.22
C LEU A 113 11.69 -10.94 1.27
N ILE A 114 11.35 -9.69 1.00
CA ILE A 114 10.30 -9.35 0.05
C ILE A 114 10.65 -9.92 -1.34
N HIS A 115 11.89 -9.76 -1.78
CA HIS A 115 12.37 -10.36 -3.02
C HIS A 115 12.39 -11.89 -2.96
N GLN A 116 12.97 -12.48 -1.90
CA GLN A 116 13.12 -13.93 -1.74
C GLN A 116 11.78 -14.68 -1.83
N TYR A 117 10.72 -14.09 -1.31
CA TYR A 117 9.39 -14.71 -1.27
C TYR A 117 8.43 -14.16 -2.33
N ASP A 118 8.91 -13.34 -3.27
CA ASP A 118 8.13 -12.67 -4.31
C ASP A 118 6.88 -11.97 -3.74
N LEU A 119 7.09 -11.20 -2.66
CA LEU A 119 6.04 -10.47 -1.97
C LEU A 119 5.74 -9.14 -2.67
N ILE A 120 4.59 -8.58 -2.34
CA ILE A 120 4.19 -7.25 -2.81
C ILE A 120 4.70 -6.22 -1.80
N LEU A 121 5.44 -5.21 -2.28
CA LEU A 121 5.86 -4.06 -1.50
C LEU A 121 4.87 -2.91 -1.69
N ALA A 122 4.35 -2.35 -0.61
CA ALA A 122 3.57 -1.13 -0.60
C ALA A 122 4.26 -0.04 0.21
N THR A 123 4.29 1.21 -0.30
CA THR A 123 5.13 2.28 0.26
C THR A 123 4.60 2.90 1.56
N GLY A 124 3.38 2.55 1.98
CA GLY A 124 2.81 3.06 3.22
C GLY A 124 2.67 4.59 3.23
N HIS A 125 2.91 5.21 4.41
CA HIS A 125 2.77 6.66 4.60
C HIS A 125 4.12 7.39 4.66
N LEU A 126 5.12 6.86 3.95
CA LEU A 126 6.43 7.50 3.80
C LEU A 126 6.30 8.86 3.11
N ASP A 127 7.23 9.78 3.41
CA ASP A 127 7.30 11.01 2.63
C ASP A 127 7.80 10.76 1.20
N ARG A 128 7.80 11.82 0.39
CA ARG A 128 8.24 11.74 -1.02
C ARG A 128 9.65 11.16 -1.17
N ASN A 129 10.62 11.64 -0.40
CA ASN A 129 12.02 11.25 -0.54
C ASN A 129 12.24 9.81 -0.06
N GLU A 130 11.60 9.45 1.02
CA GLU A 130 11.59 8.09 1.57
C GLU A 130 10.95 7.10 0.58
N THR A 131 9.81 7.48 -0.01
CA THR A 131 9.11 6.67 -1.03
C THR A 131 10.01 6.42 -2.23
N LEU A 132 10.64 7.46 -2.78
CA LEU A 132 11.57 7.33 -3.90
C LEU A 132 12.75 6.43 -3.55
N LEU A 133 13.33 6.60 -2.36
CA LEU A 133 14.45 5.78 -1.90
C LEU A 133 14.06 4.30 -1.79
N VAL A 134 12.89 4.00 -1.22
CA VAL A 134 12.40 2.63 -1.07
C VAL A 134 12.15 1.98 -2.44
N VAL A 135 11.50 2.68 -3.36
CA VAL A 135 11.21 2.16 -4.71
C VAL A 135 12.51 1.90 -5.50
N GLU A 136 13.47 2.83 -5.48
CA GLU A 136 14.77 2.66 -6.13
C GLU A 136 15.50 1.42 -5.60
N ARG A 137 15.57 1.26 -4.28
CA ARG A 137 16.25 0.12 -3.65
C ARG A 137 15.54 -1.20 -3.91
N ALA A 138 14.22 -1.20 -3.83
CA ALA A 138 13.39 -2.38 -4.11
C ALA A 138 13.62 -2.86 -5.55
N TYR A 139 13.56 -1.96 -6.51
CA TYR A 139 13.80 -2.28 -7.92
C TYR A 139 15.22 -2.81 -8.17
N ALA A 140 16.23 -2.20 -7.54
CA ALA A 140 17.64 -2.63 -7.64
C ALA A 140 17.84 -4.05 -7.07
N LYS A 141 17.03 -4.47 -6.09
CA LYS A 141 17.02 -5.83 -5.54
C LYS A 141 16.17 -6.83 -6.34
N GLY A 142 15.55 -6.40 -7.44
CA GLY A 142 14.73 -7.27 -8.30
C GLY A 142 13.26 -7.35 -7.90
N ILE A 143 12.78 -6.55 -6.94
CA ILE A 143 11.36 -6.47 -6.61
C ILE A 143 10.62 -5.75 -7.74
N ARG A 144 9.56 -6.39 -8.26
CA ARG A 144 8.76 -5.87 -9.38
C ARG A 144 7.29 -5.62 -9.01
N ARG A 145 6.87 -6.05 -7.82
CA ARG A 145 5.52 -5.89 -7.29
C ARG A 145 5.50 -4.73 -6.31
N ILE A 146 5.34 -3.51 -6.83
CA ILE A 146 5.45 -2.29 -6.04
C ILE A 146 4.17 -1.48 -6.16
N ILE A 147 3.60 -1.08 -5.02
CA ILE A 147 2.44 -0.20 -4.90
C ILE A 147 2.91 1.11 -4.26
N LEU A 148 2.69 2.22 -4.93
CA LEU A 148 2.71 3.55 -4.33
C LEU A 148 1.38 3.72 -3.60
N THR A 149 1.39 3.57 -2.29
CA THR A 149 0.20 3.61 -1.44
C THR A 149 -0.37 5.02 -1.44
N HIS A 150 -1.62 5.19 -1.89
CA HIS A 150 -2.35 6.46 -2.01
C HIS A 150 -1.41 7.70 -2.13
N PRO A 151 -0.66 7.79 -3.25
CA PRO A 151 0.52 8.66 -3.39
C PRO A 151 0.22 10.16 -3.38
N LEU A 152 -1.05 10.55 -3.49
CA LEU A 152 -1.51 11.94 -3.32
C LEU A 152 -1.71 12.34 -1.85
N PHE A 153 -1.56 11.39 -0.93
CA PHE A 153 -1.70 11.63 0.50
C PHE A 153 -0.78 12.75 0.98
N GLN A 154 -1.25 13.60 1.89
CA GLN A 154 -0.52 14.82 2.32
C GLN A 154 0.90 14.55 2.85
N SER A 155 1.16 13.37 3.43
CA SER A 155 2.50 13.01 3.90
C SER A 155 3.45 12.65 2.76
N THR A 156 2.93 12.14 1.65
CA THR A 156 3.70 11.63 0.51
C THR A 156 3.81 12.65 -0.62
N GLU A 157 2.70 13.29 -0.98
CA GLU A 157 2.59 14.37 -1.97
C GLU A 157 3.34 14.10 -3.28
N LEU A 158 3.20 12.92 -3.86
CA LEU A 158 3.76 12.66 -5.18
C LEU A 158 2.95 13.42 -6.25
N THR A 159 3.67 14.00 -7.21
CA THR A 159 3.02 14.61 -8.37
C THR A 159 2.69 13.57 -9.44
N PRO A 160 1.69 13.81 -10.32
CA PRO A 160 1.38 12.91 -11.43
C PRO A 160 2.60 12.57 -12.31
N GLU A 161 3.50 13.54 -12.55
CA GLU A 161 4.73 13.33 -13.33
C GLU A 161 5.71 12.40 -12.58
N THR A 162 5.79 12.50 -11.25
CA THR A 162 6.60 11.60 -10.44
C THR A 162 6.03 10.20 -10.48
N MET A 163 4.72 10.04 -10.35
CA MET A 163 4.04 8.75 -10.45
C MET A 163 4.23 8.11 -11.83
N HIS A 164 4.10 8.90 -12.92
CA HIS A 164 4.40 8.44 -14.27
C HIS A 164 5.84 7.91 -14.39
N ARG A 165 6.82 8.64 -13.83
CA ARG A 165 8.20 8.20 -13.80
C ARG A 165 8.38 6.91 -12.99
N MET A 166 7.74 6.79 -11.83
CA MET A 166 7.80 5.56 -11.01
C MET A 166 7.21 4.35 -11.76
N TRP A 167 6.11 4.55 -12.48
CA TRP A 167 5.53 3.52 -13.33
C TRP A 167 6.47 3.13 -14.48
N THR A 168 6.94 4.10 -15.26
CA THR A 168 7.73 3.83 -16.46
C THR A 168 9.13 3.27 -16.19
N GLN A 169 9.75 3.68 -15.08
CA GLN A 169 11.11 3.24 -14.72
C GLN A 169 11.12 1.98 -13.84
N TYR A 170 10.15 1.83 -12.96
CA TYR A 170 10.17 0.81 -11.91
C TYR A 170 8.96 -0.12 -11.91
N GLY A 171 7.96 0.13 -12.75
CA GLY A 171 6.71 -0.62 -12.77
C GLY A 171 5.88 -0.46 -11.48
N ALA A 172 6.10 0.63 -10.72
CA ALA A 172 5.39 0.88 -9.48
C ALA A 172 3.99 1.44 -9.76
N TYR A 173 2.96 0.73 -9.33
CA TYR A 173 1.55 1.11 -9.50
C TYR A 173 1.18 2.25 -8.57
N SER A 174 0.40 3.21 -9.07
CA SER A 174 -0.20 4.28 -8.26
C SER A 174 -1.58 3.84 -7.75
N GLU A 175 -1.74 3.69 -6.44
CA GLU A 175 -3.00 3.30 -5.83
C GLU A 175 -3.84 4.55 -5.51
N LEU A 176 -5.03 4.64 -6.10
CA LEU A 176 -6.02 5.68 -5.83
C LEU A 176 -7.13 5.08 -4.97
N CYS A 177 -7.31 5.63 -3.76
CA CYS A 177 -8.22 5.07 -2.76
C CYS A 177 -9.48 5.95 -2.63
N PHE A 178 -10.65 5.30 -2.59
CA PHE A 178 -11.92 5.99 -2.35
C PHE A 178 -11.92 6.77 -1.02
N SER A 179 -11.34 6.18 0.04
CA SER A 179 -11.32 6.79 1.38
C SER A 179 -10.66 8.17 1.42
N ASN A 180 -9.63 8.40 0.59
CA ASN A 180 -8.89 9.66 0.59
C ASN A 180 -9.70 10.86 0.08
N LEU A 181 -10.78 10.63 -0.67
CA LEU A 181 -11.70 11.70 -1.07
C LEU A 181 -12.32 12.39 0.15
N ALA A 182 -12.75 11.60 1.13
CA ALA A 182 -13.36 12.12 2.36
C ALA A 182 -12.33 12.44 3.45
N MET A 183 -11.31 11.59 3.62
CA MET A 183 -10.35 11.70 4.74
C MET A 183 -9.28 12.75 4.48
N ASP A 184 -8.81 12.86 3.25
CA ASP A 184 -7.71 13.75 2.85
C ASP A 184 -8.20 14.91 1.97
N HIS A 185 -9.52 15.01 1.79
CA HIS A 185 -10.15 16.05 0.97
C HIS A 185 -9.62 16.08 -0.47
N LEU A 186 -9.19 14.94 -1.00
CA LEU A 186 -8.80 14.82 -2.40
C LEU A 186 -10.02 14.96 -3.31
N THR A 187 -9.77 15.38 -4.53
CA THR A 187 -10.81 15.57 -5.54
C THR A 187 -10.67 14.56 -6.68
N TYR A 188 -11.76 14.30 -7.36
CA TYR A 188 -11.72 13.50 -8.59
C TYR A 188 -10.85 14.13 -9.67
N ASP A 189 -10.73 15.46 -9.73
CA ASP A 189 -9.86 16.13 -10.71
C ASP A 189 -8.38 15.81 -10.47
N GLN A 190 -7.96 15.69 -9.20
CA GLN A 190 -6.62 15.23 -8.88
C GLN A 190 -6.39 13.77 -9.31
N TYR A 191 -7.39 12.90 -9.12
CA TYR A 191 -7.32 11.52 -9.58
C TYR A 191 -7.30 11.42 -11.11
N MET A 192 -8.11 12.23 -11.79
CA MET A 192 -8.11 12.31 -13.26
C MET A 192 -6.73 12.71 -13.79
N ALA A 193 -6.07 13.69 -13.16
CA ALA A 193 -4.71 14.10 -13.53
C ALA A 193 -3.70 12.96 -13.38
N VAL A 194 -3.81 12.12 -12.34
CA VAL A 194 -2.96 10.93 -12.20
C VAL A 194 -3.26 9.90 -13.29
N ILE A 195 -4.53 9.60 -13.55
CA ILE A 195 -4.92 8.64 -14.59
C ILE A 195 -4.45 9.11 -15.97
N GLU A 196 -4.55 10.40 -16.26
CA GLU A 196 -4.06 10.98 -17.51
C GLU A 196 -2.54 10.87 -17.65
N ALA A 197 -1.79 11.16 -16.60
CA ALA A 197 -0.33 11.14 -16.63
C ALA A 197 0.24 9.72 -16.64
N VAL A 198 -0.29 8.82 -15.82
CA VAL A 198 0.25 7.46 -15.60
C VAL A 198 -0.31 6.47 -16.62
N GLY A 199 -1.57 6.64 -17.00
CA GLY A 199 -2.34 5.71 -17.82
C GLY A 199 -2.96 4.57 -17.01
N ALA A 200 -4.10 4.06 -17.45
CA ALA A 200 -4.81 2.97 -16.78
C ALA A 200 -3.93 1.75 -16.45
N PRO A 201 -2.95 1.33 -17.29
CA PRO A 201 -2.08 0.19 -16.95
C PRO A 201 -1.20 0.37 -15.71
N GLY A 202 -0.95 1.59 -15.25
CA GLY A 202 -0.10 1.89 -14.09
C GLY A 202 -0.88 2.33 -12.83
N VAL A 203 -2.21 2.28 -12.85
CA VAL A 203 -3.07 2.73 -11.75
C VAL A 203 -3.81 1.55 -11.13
N LEU A 204 -3.99 1.59 -9.82
CA LEU A 204 -4.88 0.70 -9.06
C LEU A 204 -6.02 1.53 -8.46
N LEU A 205 -7.24 1.05 -8.56
CA LEU A 205 -8.39 1.61 -7.84
C LEU A 205 -8.75 0.71 -6.66
N SER A 206 -8.73 1.25 -5.46
CA SER A 206 -9.08 0.54 -4.23
C SER A 206 -10.04 1.35 -3.37
N SER A 207 -10.61 0.73 -2.36
CA SER A 207 -11.51 1.45 -1.45
C SER A 207 -10.79 2.06 -0.25
N ASP A 208 -9.86 1.33 0.33
CA ASP A 208 -9.22 1.66 1.61
C ASP A 208 -10.24 2.05 2.71
N VAL A 209 -11.44 1.46 2.67
CA VAL A 209 -12.49 1.64 3.69
C VAL A 209 -12.45 0.51 4.71
N GLY A 210 -12.93 0.79 5.90
CA GLY A 210 -12.97 -0.15 7.02
C GLY A 210 -13.25 0.54 8.36
N GLN A 211 -13.31 1.87 8.34
CA GLN A 211 -13.66 2.67 9.50
C GLN A 211 -15.17 2.57 9.75
N ILE A 212 -15.59 2.69 11.01
CA ILE A 212 -17.00 2.53 11.43
C ILE A 212 -17.96 3.55 10.76
N PHE A 213 -17.42 4.64 10.28
CA PHE A 213 -18.16 5.71 9.58
C PHE A 213 -18.10 5.60 8.05
N SER A 214 -17.32 4.65 7.51
CA SER A 214 -17.19 4.47 6.07
C SER A 214 -18.38 3.72 5.49
N PRO A 215 -18.72 3.95 4.22
CA PRO A 215 -19.63 3.08 3.48
C PRO A 215 -19.10 1.65 3.41
N THR A 216 -19.94 0.71 2.98
CA THR A 216 -19.46 -0.64 2.68
C THR A 216 -18.45 -0.62 1.52
N VAL A 217 -17.56 -1.61 1.45
CA VAL A 217 -16.60 -1.74 0.32
C VAL A 217 -17.33 -1.72 -1.02
N GLY A 218 -18.45 -2.46 -1.13
CA GLY A 218 -19.23 -2.54 -2.37
C GLY A 218 -19.87 -1.22 -2.78
N ASP A 219 -20.39 -0.44 -1.82
CA ASP A 219 -20.98 0.86 -2.11
C ASP A 219 -19.92 1.88 -2.47
N SER A 220 -18.79 1.89 -1.75
CA SER A 220 -17.65 2.77 -2.03
C SER A 220 -17.11 2.55 -3.44
N LEU A 221 -16.88 1.30 -3.84
CA LEU A 221 -16.36 1.01 -5.19
C LEU A 221 -17.38 1.31 -6.28
N ARG A 222 -18.67 1.05 -6.03
CA ARG A 222 -19.73 1.39 -7.00
C ARG A 222 -19.82 2.90 -7.23
N GLU A 223 -19.76 3.70 -6.17
CA GLU A 223 -19.71 5.15 -6.25
C GLU A 223 -18.46 5.62 -6.99
N PHE A 224 -17.29 5.08 -6.59
CA PHE A 224 -15.99 5.45 -7.14
C PHE A 224 -15.92 5.24 -8.66
N PHE A 225 -16.32 4.07 -9.12
CA PHE A 225 -16.33 3.74 -10.55
C PHE A 225 -17.38 4.55 -11.31
N GLY A 226 -18.58 4.74 -10.74
CA GLY A 226 -19.62 5.55 -11.36
C GLY A 226 -19.21 7.02 -11.54
N GLU A 227 -18.45 7.58 -10.62
CA GLU A 227 -17.94 8.94 -10.73
C GLU A 227 -16.84 9.06 -11.81
N PHE A 228 -15.98 8.07 -11.98
CA PHE A 228 -15.02 8.05 -13.10
C PHE A 228 -15.72 7.91 -14.45
N GLN A 229 -16.76 7.08 -14.56
CA GLN A 229 -17.55 6.95 -15.79
C GLN A 229 -18.22 8.29 -16.18
N LYS A 230 -18.81 9.01 -15.22
CA LYS A 230 -19.38 10.34 -15.45
C LYS A 230 -18.36 11.37 -15.96
N ARG A 231 -17.08 11.18 -15.64
CA ARG A 231 -15.96 12.01 -16.09
C ARG A 231 -15.31 11.52 -17.37
N GLY A 232 -15.88 10.50 -18.01
CA GLY A 232 -15.46 10.02 -19.32
C GLY A 232 -14.39 8.93 -19.31
N ILE A 233 -14.03 8.36 -18.15
CA ILE A 233 -13.19 7.15 -18.11
C ILE A 233 -14.01 5.99 -18.66
N LYS A 234 -13.43 5.28 -19.62
CA LYS A 234 -14.07 4.12 -20.25
C LYS A 234 -14.17 2.95 -19.27
N GLU A 235 -15.19 2.12 -19.45
CA GLU A 235 -15.38 0.92 -18.65
C GLU A 235 -14.16 -0.01 -18.70
N ASP A 236 -13.57 -0.20 -19.88
CA ASP A 236 -12.35 -1.01 -20.04
C ASP A 236 -11.18 -0.50 -19.21
N ASP A 237 -11.00 0.83 -19.09
CA ASP A 237 -9.97 1.43 -18.25
C ASP A 237 -10.26 1.23 -16.76
N ILE A 238 -11.52 1.30 -16.35
CA ILE A 238 -11.93 1.00 -14.96
C ILE A 238 -11.65 -0.48 -14.65
N VAL A 239 -12.01 -1.39 -15.55
CA VAL A 239 -11.70 -2.82 -15.41
C VAL A 239 -10.18 -3.04 -15.37
N GLN A 240 -9.42 -2.34 -16.22
CA GLN A 240 -7.96 -2.40 -16.18
C GLN A 240 -7.42 -2.03 -14.79
N MET A 241 -7.85 -0.91 -14.24
CA MET A 241 -7.36 -0.37 -12.96
C MET A 241 -7.86 -1.14 -11.73
N SER A 242 -9.08 -1.69 -11.79
CA SER A 242 -9.72 -2.30 -10.61
C SER A 242 -9.67 -3.83 -10.59
N VAL A 243 -9.43 -4.48 -11.72
CA VAL A 243 -9.43 -5.94 -11.85
C VAL A 243 -8.14 -6.47 -12.44
N LEU A 244 -7.76 -6.02 -13.65
CA LEU A 244 -6.63 -6.61 -14.37
C LEU A 244 -5.29 -6.29 -13.72
N ASN A 245 -5.06 -5.04 -13.33
CA ASN A 245 -3.82 -4.65 -12.64
C ASN A 245 -3.66 -5.33 -11.27
N PRO A 246 -4.69 -5.37 -10.38
CA PRO A 246 -4.62 -6.15 -9.15
C PRO A 246 -4.36 -7.65 -9.40
N ASN A 247 -5.02 -8.25 -10.39
CA ASN A 247 -4.79 -9.65 -10.74
C ASN A 247 -3.35 -9.89 -11.21
N ARG A 248 -2.84 -9.01 -12.08
CA ARG A 248 -1.45 -9.07 -12.53
C ARG A 248 -0.48 -8.97 -11.36
N LEU A 249 -0.69 -7.99 -10.48
CA LEU A 249 0.15 -7.79 -9.30
C LEU A 249 0.14 -9.00 -8.36
N LEU A 250 -1.02 -9.64 -8.21
CA LEU A 250 -1.22 -10.75 -7.28
C LEU A 250 -0.82 -12.11 -7.85
N PHE A 251 -1.11 -12.38 -9.13
CA PHE A 251 -1.13 -13.76 -9.65
C PHE A 251 -0.23 -14.00 -10.85
N GLU A 252 0.17 -12.99 -11.61
CA GLU A 252 1.01 -13.18 -12.78
C GLU A 252 2.50 -13.15 -12.45
N ALA A 253 3.33 -13.78 -13.29
CA ALA A 253 4.77 -13.62 -13.23
C ALA A 253 5.15 -12.20 -13.65
N MET A 254 5.96 -11.52 -12.86
CA MET A 254 6.48 -10.19 -13.20
C MET A 254 7.91 -10.35 -13.73
N SER A 255 8.12 -9.93 -14.97
CA SER A 255 9.43 -9.94 -15.64
C SER A 255 10.26 -8.71 -15.29
#